data_732d1150287ef4c17d16237a617a5b4c
#
_entry.id   732d1150287ef4c17d16237a617a5b4c
#
_cell.length_a   1.000
_cell.length_b   1.000
_cell.length_c   1.000
_cell.angle_alpha   90.00
_cell.angle_beta   90.00
_cell.angle_gamma   90.00
#
_symmetry.space_group_name_H-M   'P 1'
#
loop_
_entity.id
_entity.type
_entity.pdbx_description
1 polymer ?
#
loop_
_entity_poly.entity_id
_entity_poly.type
_entity_poly.pdbx_seq_one_letter_code
_entity_poly.pdbx_strand_id
1 'polypeptide(L)'
;MKNRLKGKTALVTGATSGIGEAIAGQLAELGVNLIITGRRKERLEKMAAVLEDEHNIKVTIGTFDITDRAACEKFINSLGADPIDILVNNAGGAHGVDPVYSGDFKDWDTMIDTNVKGLLTMTRLISPGMKKRNSGHIINIGSIAGHEAYPGGVVYCAAKHAVTAITKSTKMDLTGTNVRVSQVSPGLVETEFSMVRFKGDKDKADKVYEGMQPLTADDIAEIVVFVANRPDHVNLLDTVVFPVAQSAATMVARTSP
;
A
#
# COMPACT_ATOMS: atom_id res chain seq x y z
N MET A 1 -5.27 3.54 -23.36
CA MET A 1 -4.05 4.21 -22.85
C MET A 1 -2.83 3.40 -23.27
N LYS A 2 -1.65 4.01 -23.53
CA LYS A 2 -0.43 3.24 -23.86
C LYS A 2 0.01 2.47 -22.61
N ASN A 3 0.20 1.14 -22.75
CA ASN A 3 0.77 0.34 -21.66
C ASN A 3 2.30 0.53 -21.65
N ARG A 4 2.82 1.12 -20.55
CA ARG A 4 4.25 1.36 -20.30
C ARG A 4 4.81 0.40 -19.24
N LEU A 5 3.96 -0.49 -18.73
CA LEU A 5 4.29 -1.37 -17.61
C LEU A 5 4.64 -2.78 -18.04
N LYS A 6 4.22 -3.22 -19.25
CA LYS A 6 4.45 -4.58 -19.75
C LYS A 6 5.92 -4.97 -19.66
N GLY A 7 6.19 -6.13 -19.06
CA GLY A 7 7.52 -6.69 -18.87
C GLY A 7 8.34 -6.08 -17.74
N LYS A 8 7.83 -5.05 -17.03
CA LYS A 8 8.44 -4.55 -15.80
C LYS A 8 8.21 -5.52 -14.65
N THR A 9 8.97 -5.35 -13.56
CA THR A 9 8.79 -6.13 -12.32
C THR A 9 8.33 -5.20 -11.20
N ALA A 10 7.20 -5.54 -10.57
CA ALA A 10 6.67 -4.82 -9.42
C ALA A 10 6.73 -5.67 -8.15
N LEU A 11 7.23 -5.09 -7.04
CA LEU A 11 7.12 -5.66 -5.72
C LEU A 11 5.95 -5.01 -4.98
N VAL A 12 4.98 -5.83 -4.54
CA VAL A 12 3.81 -5.38 -3.78
C VAL A 12 3.87 -5.99 -2.38
N THR A 13 3.94 -5.14 -1.37
CA THR A 13 3.91 -5.59 0.03
C THR A 13 2.48 -5.70 0.55
N GLY A 14 2.20 -6.71 1.40
CA GLY A 14 0.85 -6.92 1.93
C GLY A 14 -0.18 -7.36 0.87
N ALA A 15 0.25 -8.17 -0.12
CA ALA A 15 -0.57 -8.58 -1.25
C ALA A 15 -1.58 -9.70 -0.95
N THR A 16 -1.74 -10.12 0.30
CA THR A 16 -2.60 -11.27 0.65
C THR A 16 -4.08 -10.94 0.80
N SER A 17 -4.48 -9.68 0.66
CA SER A 17 -5.89 -9.22 0.72
C SER A 17 -6.02 -7.76 0.33
N GLY A 18 -7.26 -7.35 0.03
CA GLY A 18 -7.67 -5.97 -0.13
C GLY A 18 -6.89 -5.22 -1.20
N ILE A 19 -6.47 -4.00 -0.90
CA ILE A 19 -5.81 -3.11 -1.88
C ILE A 19 -4.56 -3.76 -2.50
N GLY A 20 -3.73 -4.45 -1.70
CA GLY A 20 -2.51 -5.07 -2.22
C GLY A 20 -2.77 -6.23 -3.17
N GLU A 21 -3.81 -7.03 -2.90
CA GLU A 21 -4.27 -8.10 -3.79
C GLU A 21 -4.81 -7.55 -5.10
N ALA A 22 -5.67 -6.54 -5.04
CA ALA A 22 -6.22 -5.87 -6.22
C ALA A 22 -5.13 -5.20 -7.08
N ILE A 23 -4.15 -4.52 -6.45
CA ILE A 23 -3.01 -3.92 -7.17
C ILE A 23 -2.22 -4.99 -7.92
N ALA A 24 -1.93 -6.11 -7.27
CA ALA A 24 -1.16 -7.19 -7.91
C ALA A 24 -1.94 -7.79 -9.09
N GLY A 25 -3.27 -8.01 -8.95
CA GLY A 25 -4.13 -8.48 -10.04
C GLY A 25 -4.10 -7.54 -11.25
N GLN A 26 -4.38 -6.26 -11.04
CA GLN A 26 -4.44 -5.28 -12.14
C GLN A 26 -3.06 -5.02 -12.78
N LEU A 27 -1.96 -5.14 -12.03
CA LEU A 27 -0.62 -5.09 -12.62
C LEU A 27 -0.33 -6.33 -13.48
N ALA A 28 -0.79 -7.52 -13.05
CA ALA A 28 -0.67 -8.76 -13.82
C ALA A 28 -1.40 -8.67 -15.17
N GLU A 29 -2.62 -8.14 -15.22
CA GLU A 29 -3.40 -7.88 -16.44
C GLU A 29 -2.62 -7.02 -17.45
N LEU A 30 -1.74 -6.17 -16.98
CA LEU A 30 -0.88 -5.33 -17.83
C LEU A 30 0.44 -6.02 -18.22
N GLY A 31 0.62 -7.29 -17.88
CA GLY A 31 1.83 -8.07 -18.19
C GLY A 31 3.04 -7.66 -17.34
N VAL A 32 2.83 -7.24 -16.12
CA VAL A 32 3.88 -6.91 -15.14
C VAL A 32 4.26 -8.18 -14.38
N ASN A 33 5.56 -8.50 -14.31
CA ASN A 33 6.05 -9.57 -13.43
C ASN A 33 5.92 -9.11 -11.96
N LEU A 34 5.58 -10.03 -11.08
CA LEU A 34 5.25 -9.69 -9.71
C LEU A 34 6.19 -10.33 -8.70
N ILE A 35 6.48 -9.57 -7.66
CA ILE A 35 7.01 -10.06 -6.39
C ILE A 35 5.97 -9.68 -5.35
N ILE A 36 5.24 -10.67 -4.83
CA ILE A 36 4.18 -10.46 -3.87
C ILE A 36 4.60 -10.93 -2.48
N THR A 37 4.40 -10.09 -1.46
CA THR A 37 4.83 -10.42 -0.11
C THR A 37 3.72 -10.28 0.92
N GLY A 38 3.82 -11.08 1.98
CA GLY A 38 2.87 -11.07 3.09
C GLY A 38 3.12 -12.20 4.08
N ARG A 39 2.27 -12.30 5.10
CA ARG A 39 2.41 -13.32 6.15
C ARG A 39 1.67 -14.63 5.85
N ARG A 40 0.64 -14.57 5.00
CA ARG A 40 -0.28 -15.70 4.72
C ARG A 40 0.19 -16.46 3.50
N LYS A 41 1.08 -17.44 3.70
CA LYS A 41 1.75 -18.20 2.65
C LYS A 41 0.77 -18.81 1.65
N GLU A 42 -0.24 -19.51 2.13
CA GLU A 42 -1.23 -20.21 1.28
C GLU A 42 -1.99 -19.25 0.35
N ARG A 43 -2.30 -18.02 0.82
CA ARG A 43 -2.94 -17.01 -0.02
C ARG A 43 -1.99 -16.52 -1.12
N LEU A 44 -0.70 -16.32 -0.80
CA LEU A 44 0.31 -15.93 -1.79
C LEU A 44 0.51 -17.02 -2.84
N GLU A 45 0.61 -18.30 -2.43
CA GLU A 45 0.77 -19.42 -3.34
C GLU A 45 -0.42 -19.56 -4.30
N LYS A 46 -1.65 -19.49 -3.76
CA LYS A 46 -2.87 -19.53 -4.56
C LYS A 46 -2.93 -18.37 -5.56
N MET A 47 -2.65 -17.17 -5.09
CA MET A 47 -2.66 -15.97 -5.93
C MET A 47 -1.60 -16.05 -7.04
N ALA A 48 -0.38 -16.46 -6.71
CA ALA A 48 0.70 -16.62 -7.69
C ALA A 48 0.32 -17.59 -8.80
N ALA A 49 -0.23 -18.76 -8.45
CA ALA A 49 -0.65 -19.77 -9.44
C ALA A 49 -1.72 -19.23 -10.39
N VAL A 50 -2.71 -18.51 -9.88
CA VAL A 50 -3.77 -17.91 -10.72
C VAL A 50 -3.20 -16.84 -11.65
N LEU A 51 -2.39 -15.92 -11.12
CA LEU A 51 -1.84 -14.81 -11.91
C LEU A 51 -0.84 -15.27 -12.98
N GLU A 52 -0.05 -16.31 -12.72
CA GLU A 52 0.85 -16.92 -13.72
C GLU A 52 0.07 -17.60 -14.84
N ASP A 53 -0.98 -18.36 -14.51
CA ASP A 53 -1.82 -19.07 -15.47
C ASP A 53 -2.61 -18.12 -16.39
N GLU A 54 -3.25 -17.10 -15.79
CA GLU A 54 -4.14 -16.19 -16.52
C GLU A 54 -3.39 -15.14 -17.35
N HIS A 55 -2.20 -14.69 -16.91
CA HIS A 55 -1.54 -13.51 -17.51
C HIS A 55 -0.18 -13.81 -18.14
N ASN A 56 0.31 -15.04 -18.05
CA ASN A 56 1.61 -15.46 -18.60
C ASN A 56 2.76 -14.54 -18.13
N ILE A 57 2.80 -14.26 -16.84
CA ILE A 57 3.82 -13.48 -16.15
C ILE A 57 4.59 -14.37 -15.17
N LYS A 58 5.71 -13.88 -14.64
CA LYS A 58 6.43 -14.52 -13.52
C LYS A 58 5.96 -13.93 -12.21
N VAL A 59 5.62 -14.79 -11.23
CA VAL A 59 5.28 -14.36 -9.87
C VAL A 59 6.24 -15.01 -8.86
N THR A 60 6.90 -14.17 -8.06
CA THR A 60 7.75 -14.61 -6.95
C THR A 60 7.06 -14.28 -5.63
N ILE A 61 7.03 -15.22 -4.69
CA ILE A 61 6.40 -15.00 -3.38
C ILE A 61 7.43 -14.81 -2.29
N GLY A 62 7.15 -13.90 -1.34
CA GLY A 62 7.93 -13.69 -0.12
C GLY A 62 7.03 -13.80 1.11
N THR A 63 7.26 -14.83 1.95
CA THR A 63 6.48 -15.05 3.16
C THR A 63 7.27 -14.60 4.38
N PHE A 64 6.96 -13.43 4.91
CA PHE A 64 7.57 -12.86 6.12
C PHE A 64 6.70 -11.75 6.72
N ASP A 65 7.01 -11.38 7.96
CA ASP A 65 6.46 -10.17 8.56
C ASP A 65 7.35 -8.99 8.18
N ILE A 66 6.75 -7.92 7.65
CA ILE A 66 7.46 -6.71 7.21
C ILE A 66 8.13 -5.96 8.36
N THR A 67 7.74 -6.24 9.60
CA THR A 67 8.35 -5.69 10.82
C THR A 67 9.68 -6.37 11.16
N ASP A 68 9.91 -7.58 10.64
CA ASP A 68 11.19 -8.30 10.74
C ASP A 68 12.15 -7.82 9.64
N ARG A 69 13.00 -6.87 10.00
CA ARG A 69 14.00 -6.30 9.07
C ARG A 69 14.94 -7.36 8.51
N ALA A 70 15.40 -8.30 9.34
CA ALA A 70 16.34 -9.32 8.88
C ALA A 70 15.70 -10.26 7.85
N ALA A 71 14.43 -10.62 8.05
CA ALA A 71 13.66 -11.39 7.06
C ALA A 71 13.47 -10.60 5.75
N CYS A 72 13.17 -9.29 5.82
CA CYS A 72 13.09 -8.43 4.65
C CYS A 72 14.42 -8.40 3.87
N GLU A 73 15.53 -8.15 4.56
CA GLU A 73 16.89 -8.11 3.96
C GLU A 73 17.25 -9.45 3.32
N LYS A 74 17.03 -10.56 4.04
CA LYS A 74 17.27 -11.91 3.52
C LYS A 74 16.49 -12.18 2.24
N PHE A 75 15.19 -11.81 2.22
CA PHE A 75 14.34 -12.03 1.07
C PHE A 75 14.79 -11.16 -0.13
N ILE A 76 14.99 -9.86 0.05
CA ILE A 76 15.43 -8.97 -1.05
C ILE A 76 16.78 -9.44 -1.62
N ASN A 77 17.73 -9.83 -0.77
CA ASN A 77 19.03 -10.36 -1.22
C ASN A 77 18.90 -11.69 -1.98
N SER A 78 17.86 -12.49 -1.73
CA SER A 78 17.63 -13.75 -2.45
C SER A 78 17.04 -13.57 -3.85
N LEU A 79 16.52 -12.38 -4.20
CA LEU A 79 15.93 -12.10 -5.52
C LEU A 79 17.00 -11.96 -6.63
N GLY A 80 18.28 -11.87 -6.26
CA GLY A 80 19.36 -11.75 -7.22
C GLY A 80 19.48 -10.37 -7.85
N ALA A 81 19.90 -10.33 -9.13
CA ALA A 81 20.19 -9.08 -9.84
C ALA A 81 19.03 -8.51 -10.64
N ASP A 82 17.90 -9.22 -10.72
CA ASP A 82 16.74 -8.77 -11.49
C ASP A 82 16.20 -7.44 -10.94
N PRO A 83 15.98 -6.45 -11.81
CA PRO A 83 15.56 -5.13 -11.36
C PRO A 83 14.12 -5.14 -10.83
N ILE A 84 13.89 -4.52 -9.69
CA ILE A 84 12.55 -4.16 -9.21
C ILE A 84 12.25 -2.76 -9.74
N ASP A 85 11.37 -2.67 -10.74
CA ASP A 85 11.04 -1.40 -11.39
C ASP A 85 10.03 -0.58 -10.59
N ILE A 86 9.12 -1.26 -9.90
CA ILE A 86 8.06 -0.64 -9.12
C ILE A 86 8.06 -1.26 -7.72
N LEU A 87 8.11 -0.42 -6.69
CA LEU A 87 7.86 -0.82 -5.32
C LEU A 87 6.52 -0.25 -4.88
N VAL A 88 5.57 -1.10 -4.51
CA VAL A 88 4.32 -0.69 -3.88
C VAL A 88 4.38 -1.02 -2.39
N ASN A 89 4.61 -0.02 -1.57
CA ASN A 89 4.52 -0.11 -0.12
C ASN A 89 3.06 -0.04 0.31
N ASN A 90 2.39 -1.18 0.31
CA ASN A 90 0.99 -1.30 0.68
C ASN A 90 0.80 -1.93 2.07
N ALA A 91 1.73 -2.78 2.54
CA ALA A 91 1.61 -3.40 3.85
C ALA A 91 1.40 -2.37 4.94
N GLY A 92 0.30 -2.50 5.67
CA GLY A 92 -0.10 -1.58 6.73
C GLY A 92 -1.47 -1.94 7.28
N GLY A 93 -1.89 -1.22 8.32
CA GLY A 93 -3.19 -1.43 8.94
C GLY A 93 -3.41 -0.47 10.09
N ALA A 94 -4.62 -0.54 10.67
CA ALA A 94 -4.96 0.15 11.90
C ALA A 94 -5.47 -0.85 12.94
N HIS A 95 -5.25 -0.55 14.20
CA HIS A 95 -5.70 -1.34 15.35
C HIS A 95 -6.35 -0.41 16.37
N GLY A 96 -7.61 -0.70 16.72
CA GLY A 96 -8.38 0.10 17.66
C GLY A 96 -8.79 1.51 17.17
N VAL A 97 -9.61 2.14 17.99
CA VAL A 97 -10.08 3.53 17.85
C VAL A 97 -10.17 4.21 19.20
N ASP A 98 -9.36 3.74 20.14
CA ASP A 98 -9.39 4.21 21.52
C ASP A 98 -8.82 5.63 21.63
N PRO A 99 -9.38 6.45 22.51
CA PRO A 99 -8.76 7.74 22.86
C PRO A 99 -7.33 7.55 23.40
N VAL A 100 -6.51 8.58 23.27
CA VAL A 100 -5.09 8.52 23.66
C VAL A 100 -4.85 8.07 25.11
N TYR A 101 -5.76 8.37 26.01
CA TYR A 101 -5.64 8.04 27.42
C TYR A 101 -6.03 6.58 27.79
N SER A 102 -6.51 5.79 26.82
CA SER A 102 -6.93 4.39 27.02
C SER A 102 -6.47 3.42 25.94
N GLY A 103 -5.66 3.89 24.98
CA GLY A 103 -5.18 3.06 23.86
C GLY A 103 -4.20 1.97 24.30
N ASP A 104 -4.19 0.86 23.58
CA ASP A 104 -3.32 -0.28 23.81
C ASP A 104 -1.93 -0.03 23.17
N PHE A 105 -0.88 -0.04 23.98
CA PHE A 105 0.49 0.15 23.51
C PHE A 105 0.92 -0.88 22.45
N LYS A 106 0.46 -2.13 22.55
CA LYS A 106 0.77 -3.16 21.55
C LYS A 106 0.17 -2.83 20.18
N ASP A 107 -1.05 -2.31 20.17
CA ASP A 107 -1.70 -1.84 18.93
C ASP A 107 -0.90 -0.66 18.35
N TRP A 108 -0.43 0.25 19.20
CA TRP A 108 0.37 1.40 18.81
C TRP A 108 1.70 0.99 18.19
N ASP A 109 2.45 0.12 18.87
CA ASP A 109 3.71 -0.42 18.37
C ASP A 109 3.51 -1.13 17.03
N THR A 110 2.48 -1.98 16.92
CA THR A 110 2.15 -2.67 15.67
C THR A 110 1.88 -1.70 14.52
N MET A 111 1.14 -0.61 14.77
CA MET A 111 0.86 0.39 13.75
C MET A 111 2.12 1.13 13.29
N ILE A 112 2.99 1.54 14.22
CA ILE A 112 4.25 2.22 13.88
C ILE A 112 5.21 1.26 13.17
N ASP A 113 5.38 0.06 13.68
CA ASP A 113 6.31 -0.91 13.12
C ASP A 113 5.92 -1.30 11.69
N THR A 114 4.64 -1.55 11.45
CA THR A 114 4.18 -1.95 10.11
C THR A 114 4.12 -0.78 9.14
N ASN A 115 3.37 0.31 9.49
CA ASN A 115 3.10 1.39 8.54
C ASN A 115 4.30 2.31 8.29
N VAL A 116 5.23 2.43 9.25
CA VAL A 116 6.37 3.35 9.16
C VAL A 116 7.67 2.59 8.98
N LYS A 117 8.06 1.75 9.96
CA LYS A 117 9.36 1.08 9.92
C LYS A 117 9.42 0.04 8.79
N GLY A 118 8.36 -0.73 8.57
CA GLY A 118 8.27 -1.70 7.46
C GLY A 118 8.39 -1.03 6.09
N LEU A 119 7.65 0.07 5.88
CA LEU A 119 7.73 0.87 4.65
C LEU A 119 9.15 1.42 4.43
N LEU A 120 9.76 2.01 5.47
CA LEU A 120 11.14 2.52 5.39
C LEU A 120 12.14 1.42 5.08
N THR A 121 11.99 0.23 5.69
CA THR A 121 12.85 -0.92 5.43
C THR A 121 12.82 -1.32 3.96
N MET A 122 11.63 -1.53 3.38
CA MET A 122 11.51 -1.90 1.97
C MET A 122 12.03 -0.80 1.03
N THR A 123 11.70 0.46 1.33
CA THR A 123 12.20 1.61 0.57
C THR A 123 13.73 1.66 0.60
N ARG A 124 14.36 1.50 1.77
CA ARG A 124 15.82 1.51 1.94
C ARG A 124 16.51 0.36 1.21
N LEU A 125 15.90 -0.82 1.18
CA LEU A 125 16.49 -1.99 0.52
C LEU A 125 16.43 -1.88 -1.02
N ILE A 126 15.41 -1.25 -1.57
CA ILE A 126 15.14 -1.26 -3.02
C ILE A 126 15.64 0.03 -3.71
N SER A 127 15.50 1.18 -3.07
CA SER A 127 15.84 2.48 -3.69
C SER A 127 17.29 2.62 -4.16
N PRO A 128 18.33 2.03 -3.54
CA PRO A 128 19.70 2.11 -4.06
C PRO A 128 19.84 1.49 -5.45
N GLY A 129 19.17 0.36 -5.70
CA GLY A 129 19.14 -0.27 -7.03
C GLY A 129 18.47 0.62 -8.06
N MET A 130 17.34 1.23 -7.72
CA MET A 130 16.64 2.19 -8.59
C MET A 130 17.50 3.41 -8.90
N LYS A 131 18.15 4.01 -7.87
CA LYS A 131 19.04 5.15 -8.04
C LYS A 131 20.23 4.81 -8.95
N LYS A 132 20.86 3.65 -8.75
CA LYS A 132 21.99 3.18 -9.57
C LYS A 132 21.62 3.01 -11.04
N ARG A 133 20.41 2.47 -11.31
CA ARG A 133 19.89 2.30 -12.68
C ARG A 133 19.35 3.61 -13.27
N ASN A 134 19.20 4.64 -12.46
CA ASN A 134 18.50 5.88 -12.80
C ASN A 134 17.09 5.65 -13.33
N SER A 135 16.37 4.66 -12.78
CA SER A 135 15.01 4.26 -13.19
C SER A 135 14.32 3.51 -12.06
N GLY A 136 13.05 3.81 -11.82
CA GLY A 136 12.22 3.13 -10.85
C GLY A 136 11.03 3.97 -10.42
N HIS A 137 10.10 3.34 -9.70
CA HIS A 137 8.96 4.03 -9.12
C HIS A 137 8.61 3.45 -7.75
N ILE A 138 8.63 4.28 -6.72
CA ILE A 138 8.17 3.94 -5.38
C ILE A 138 6.78 4.52 -5.20
N ILE A 139 5.80 3.67 -4.88
CA ILE A 139 4.40 4.05 -4.64
C ILE A 139 4.02 3.64 -3.22
N ASN A 140 3.69 4.60 -2.39
CA ASN A 140 3.28 4.38 -1.01
C ASN A 140 1.76 4.46 -0.88
N ILE A 141 1.13 3.49 -0.21
CA ILE A 141 -0.29 3.59 0.12
C ILE A 141 -0.42 4.39 1.41
N GLY A 142 -0.80 5.64 1.22
CA GLY A 142 -1.11 6.60 2.28
C GLY A 142 -2.49 6.38 2.89
N SER A 143 -3.15 7.46 3.22
CA SER A 143 -4.55 7.56 3.66
C SER A 143 -4.91 9.04 3.79
N ILE A 144 -6.20 9.37 3.77
CA ILE A 144 -6.68 10.68 4.23
C ILE A 144 -6.22 10.95 5.67
N ALA A 145 -6.06 9.91 6.51
CA ALA A 145 -5.49 10.00 7.86
C ALA A 145 -4.04 10.51 7.88
N GLY A 146 -3.35 10.59 6.74
CA GLY A 146 -2.04 11.21 6.57
C GLY A 146 -2.10 12.71 6.24
N HIS A 147 -3.28 13.27 6.09
CA HIS A 147 -3.56 14.68 5.80
C HIS A 147 -4.41 15.34 6.88
N GLU A 148 -5.27 14.57 7.52
CA GLU A 148 -6.21 15.03 8.53
C GLU A 148 -6.19 14.09 9.74
N ALA A 149 -6.23 14.66 10.94
CA ALA A 149 -6.37 13.89 12.17
C ALA A 149 -7.85 13.79 12.59
N TYR A 150 -8.18 12.71 13.30
CA TYR A 150 -9.53 12.50 13.84
C TYR A 150 -9.48 11.82 15.23
N PRO A 151 -10.53 11.97 16.04
CA PRO A 151 -10.60 11.34 17.36
C PRO A 151 -10.49 9.81 17.29
N GLY A 152 -9.73 9.20 18.21
CA GLY A 152 -9.46 7.75 18.21
C GLY A 152 -8.46 7.28 17.15
N GLY A 153 -7.92 8.20 16.34
CA GLY A 153 -6.96 7.90 15.29
C GLY A 153 -5.51 8.26 15.61
N VAL A 154 -5.17 8.58 16.86
CA VAL A 154 -3.89 9.18 17.25
C VAL A 154 -2.69 8.54 16.59
N VAL A 155 -2.47 7.25 16.76
CA VAL A 155 -1.27 6.58 16.23
C VAL A 155 -1.40 6.26 14.75
N TYR A 156 -2.59 5.88 14.29
CA TYR A 156 -2.81 5.66 12.87
C TYR A 156 -2.63 6.94 12.04
N CYS A 157 -3.19 8.07 12.50
CA CYS A 157 -2.97 9.37 11.86
C CYS A 157 -1.48 9.76 11.89
N ALA A 158 -0.81 9.60 13.03
CA ALA A 158 0.62 9.87 13.14
C ALA A 158 1.43 9.01 12.16
N ALA A 159 1.15 7.71 12.08
CA ALA A 159 1.81 6.79 11.14
C ALA A 159 1.57 7.20 9.67
N LYS A 160 0.35 7.58 9.31
CA LYS A 160 0.04 7.98 7.93
C LYS A 160 0.56 9.39 7.59
N HIS A 161 0.64 10.32 8.55
CA HIS A 161 1.38 11.59 8.37
C HIS A 161 2.88 11.33 8.18
N ALA A 162 3.45 10.36 8.91
CA ALA A 162 4.82 9.94 8.69
C ALA A 162 5.03 9.39 7.26
N VAL A 163 4.10 8.58 6.72
CA VAL A 163 4.16 8.10 5.33
C VAL A 163 4.16 9.28 4.35
N THR A 164 3.33 10.30 4.57
CA THR A 164 3.30 11.50 3.73
C THR A 164 4.64 12.26 3.78
N ALA A 165 5.23 12.42 4.97
CA ALA A 165 6.55 13.05 5.12
C ALA A 165 7.66 12.21 4.46
N ILE A 166 7.65 10.89 4.66
CA ILE A 166 8.61 9.95 4.05
C ILE A 166 8.52 10.02 2.52
N THR A 167 7.32 10.03 1.95
CA THR A 167 7.12 10.14 0.50
C THR A 167 7.76 11.40 -0.06
N LYS A 168 7.47 12.54 0.55
CA LYS A 168 8.02 13.84 0.11
C LYS A 168 9.54 13.88 0.26
N SER A 169 10.08 13.46 1.41
CA SER A 169 11.53 13.44 1.65
C SER A 169 12.25 12.47 0.71
N THR A 170 11.72 11.27 0.50
CA THR A 170 12.30 10.30 -0.46
C THR A 170 12.33 10.88 -1.87
N LYS A 171 11.29 11.62 -2.29
CA LYS A 171 11.32 12.30 -3.59
C LYS A 171 12.40 13.37 -3.66
N MET A 172 12.63 14.13 -2.59
CA MET A 172 13.72 15.11 -2.51
C MET A 172 15.09 14.44 -2.59
N ASP A 173 15.32 13.34 -1.86
CA ASP A 173 16.57 12.57 -1.85
C ASP A 173 16.92 11.97 -3.22
N LEU A 174 15.91 11.71 -4.04
CA LEU A 174 16.03 11.15 -5.39
C LEU A 174 15.94 12.22 -6.50
N THR A 175 15.93 13.51 -6.14
CA THR A 175 15.97 14.60 -7.11
C THR A 175 17.26 14.54 -7.93
N GLY A 176 17.17 14.81 -9.23
CA GLY A 176 18.28 14.63 -10.18
C GLY A 176 18.39 13.20 -10.74
N THR A 177 17.47 12.30 -10.37
CA THR A 177 17.33 10.98 -10.98
C THR A 177 15.98 10.84 -11.70
N ASN A 178 15.85 9.79 -12.53
CA ASN A 178 14.59 9.42 -13.15
C ASN A 178 13.72 8.50 -12.27
N VAL A 179 14.02 8.42 -10.96
CA VAL A 179 13.20 7.65 -10.01
C VAL A 179 12.00 8.50 -9.59
N ARG A 180 10.82 7.93 -9.76
CA ARG A 180 9.56 8.54 -9.32
C ARG A 180 9.22 8.10 -7.91
N VAL A 181 8.57 8.97 -7.15
CA VAL A 181 8.03 8.64 -5.83
C VAL A 181 6.63 9.21 -5.74
N SER A 182 5.67 8.38 -5.41
CA SER A 182 4.25 8.72 -5.37
C SER A 182 3.59 8.21 -4.11
N GLN A 183 2.47 8.83 -3.75
CA GLN A 183 1.56 8.37 -2.72
C GLN A 183 0.15 8.32 -3.29
N VAL A 184 -0.61 7.28 -2.94
CA VAL A 184 -2.06 7.23 -3.14
C VAL A 184 -2.70 7.19 -1.76
N SER A 185 -3.59 8.14 -1.49
CA SER A 185 -4.14 8.42 -0.16
C SER A 185 -5.66 8.19 -0.16
N PRO A 186 -6.14 6.96 0.10
CA PRO A 186 -7.57 6.68 0.11
C PRO A 186 -8.29 7.28 1.30
N GLY A 187 -9.58 7.58 1.08
CA GLY A 187 -10.59 7.72 2.12
C GLY A 187 -11.10 6.36 2.60
N LEU A 188 -12.42 6.20 2.74
CA LEU A 188 -13.05 4.97 3.20
C LEU A 188 -13.07 3.91 2.09
N VAL A 189 -12.31 2.83 2.27
CA VAL A 189 -12.24 1.66 1.37
C VAL A 189 -12.75 0.44 2.12
N GLU A 190 -13.73 -0.26 1.56
CA GLU A 190 -14.26 -1.49 2.15
C GLU A 190 -13.32 -2.67 1.82
N THR A 191 -12.67 -3.20 2.86
CA THR A 191 -11.75 -4.34 2.79
C THR A 191 -11.69 -5.04 4.15
N GLU A 192 -10.83 -6.07 4.29
CA GLU A 192 -10.53 -6.68 5.61
C GLU A 192 -9.98 -5.66 6.65
N PHE A 193 -9.65 -4.43 6.24
CA PHE A 193 -9.06 -3.40 7.12
C PHE A 193 -9.92 -3.09 8.34
N SER A 194 -11.23 -2.89 8.17
CA SER A 194 -12.13 -2.59 9.28
C SER A 194 -12.28 -3.78 10.23
N MET A 195 -12.32 -5.01 9.70
CA MET A 195 -12.33 -6.21 10.53
C MET A 195 -11.07 -6.34 11.40
N VAL A 196 -9.91 -6.05 10.84
CA VAL A 196 -8.63 -6.04 11.59
C VAL A 196 -8.64 -4.92 12.63
N ARG A 197 -9.05 -3.70 12.25
CA ARG A 197 -9.10 -2.52 13.12
C ARG A 197 -9.98 -2.75 14.35
N PHE A 198 -11.13 -3.38 14.16
CA PHE A 198 -12.07 -3.67 15.24
C PHE A 198 -11.89 -5.07 15.85
N LYS A 199 -10.73 -5.71 15.64
CA LYS A 199 -10.36 -7.00 16.28
C LYS A 199 -11.41 -8.10 16.05
N GLY A 200 -12.04 -8.13 14.86
CA GLY A 200 -13.05 -9.10 14.47
C GLY A 200 -14.50 -8.72 14.82
N ASP A 201 -14.73 -7.56 15.41
CA ASP A 201 -16.08 -7.04 15.69
C ASP A 201 -16.75 -6.61 14.36
N LYS A 202 -17.55 -7.51 13.80
CA LYS A 202 -18.20 -7.34 12.51
C LYS A 202 -19.18 -6.18 12.51
N ASP A 203 -19.95 -6.00 13.59
CA ASP A 203 -20.96 -4.94 13.67
C ASP A 203 -20.31 -3.55 13.62
N LYS A 204 -19.17 -3.39 14.30
CA LYS A 204 -18.41 -2.14 14.22
C LYS A 204 -17.76 -1.94 12.86
N ALA A 205 -17.27 -3.02 12.24
CA ALA A 205 -16.66 -2.96 10.92
C ALA A 205 -17.69 -2.54 9.86
N ASP A 206 -18.87 -3.12 9.86
CA ASP A 206 -19.94 -2.84 8.90
C ASP A 206 -20.50 -1.41 9.06
N LYS A 207 -20.64 -0.93 10.30
CA LYS A 207 -21.09 0.44 10.60
C LYS A 207 -20.21 1.55 10.00
N VAL A 208 -18.94 1.25 9.70
CA VAL A 208 -18.05 2.22 9.04
C VAL A 208 -18.61 2.65 7.69
N TYR A 209 -19.26 1.73 6.98
CA TYR A 209 -19.71 1.92 5.61
C TYR A 209 -21.24 2.10 5.48
N GLU A 210 -21.97 2.00 6.58
CA GLU A 210 -23.42 2.12 6.60
C GLU A 210 -23.90 3.46 6.02
N GLY A 211 -24.91 3.42 5.14
CA GLY A 211 -25.52 4.59 4.51
C GLY A 211 -24.67 5.28 3.46
N MET A 212 -23.60 4.64 2.95
CA MET A 212 -22.79 5.17 1.86
C MET A 212 -22.26 4.06 0.95
N GLN A 213 -21.87 4.41 -0.25
CA GLN A 213 -21.07 3.55 -1.12
C GLN A 213 -19.59 3.84 -0.86
N PRO A 214 -18.82 2.92 -0.22
CA PRO A 214 -17.39 3.08 -0.02
C PRO A 214 -16.63 2.89 -1.33
N LEU A 215 -15.34 3.25 -1.34
CA LEU A 215 -14.40 2.76 -2.35
C LEU A 215 -14.17 1.27 -2.16
N THR A 216 -13.86 0.60 -3.25
CA THR A 216 -13.40 -0.79 -3.28
C THR A 216 -11.87 -0.86 -3.35
N ALA A 217 -11.31 -2.05 -3.14
CA ALA A 217 -9.90 -2.29 -3.37
C ALA A 217 -9.50 -2.05 -4.83
N ASP A 218 -10.40 -2.40 -5.77
CA ASP A 218 -10.19 -2.25 -7.21
C ASP A 218 -10.14 -0.78 -7.63
N ASP A 219 -10.99 0.10 -7.07
CA ASP A 219 -10.91 1.53 -7.32
C ASP A 219 -9.53 2.10 -6.98
N ILE A 220 -8.94 1.65 -5.87
CA ILE A 220 -7.60 2.09 -5.47
C ILE A 220 -6.52 1.47 -6.36
N ALA A 221 -6.68 0.22 -6.76
CA ALA A 221 -5.75 -0.44 -7.67
C ALA A 221 -5.72 0.27 -9.04
N GLU A 222 -6.85 0.67 -9.59
CA GLU A 222 -6.93 1.47 -10.82
C GLU A 222 -6.14 2.77 -10.71
N ILE A 223 -6.26 3.49 -9.59
CA ILE A 223 -5.51 4.71 -9.36
C ILE A 223 -4.00 4.43 -9.24
N VAL A 224 -3.60 3.37 -8.55
CA VAL A 224 -2.18 2.98 -8.45
C VAL A 224 -1.62 2.63 -9.82
N VAL A 225 -2.34 1.86 -10.62
CA VAL A 225 -1.98 1.52 -12.00
C VAL A 225 -1.92 2.78 -12.87
N PHE A 226 -2.87 3.68 -12.74
CA PHE A 226 -2.85 4.97 -13.43
C PHE A 226 -1.60 5.77 -13.09
N VAL A 227 -1.24 5.88 -11.81
CA VAL A 227 -0.04 6.56 -11.33
C VAL A 227 1.23 5.89 -11.86
N ALA A 228 1.30 4.55 -11.80
CA ALA A 228 2.43 3.77 -12.27
C ALA A 228 2.67 3.94 -13.78
N ASN A 229 1.58 3.95 -14.58
CA ASN A 229 1.61 3.98 -16.05
C ASN A 229 1.79 5.40 -16.65
N ARG A 230 2.20 6.39 -15.86
CA ARG A 230 2.52 7.73 -16.41
C ARG A 230 3.84 7.71 -17.17
N PRO A 231 4.07 8.63 -18.13
CA PRO A 231 5.38 8.82 -18.74
C PRO A 231 6.46 9.05 -17.70
N ASP A 232 7.70 8.64 -17.98
CA ASP A 232 8.79 8.61 -16.98
C ASP A 232 9.12 10.00 -16.40
N HIS A 233 8.89 11.08 -17.16
CA HIS A 233 9.08 12.46 -16.68
C HIS A 233 7.90 13.00 -15.86
N VAL A 234 6.80 12.26 -15.74
CA VAL A 234 5.60 12.64 -14.96
C VAL A 234 5.59 11.93 -13.63
N ASN A 235 5.65 12.70 -12.55
CA ASN A 235 5.53 12.19 -11.19
C ASN A 235 4.28 12.77 -10.52
N LEU A 236 3.28 11.93 -10.29
CA LEU A 236 2.13 12.27 -9.45
C LEU A 236 2.56 12.04 -7.99
N LEU A 237 2.83 13.13 -7.26
CA LEU A 237 3.45 13.02 -5.94
C LEU A 237 2.47 12.51 -4.88
N ASP A 238 1.25 13.03 -4.89
CA ASP A 238 0.20 12.66 -3.93
C ASP A 238 -1.16 12.70 -4.63
N THR A 239 -1.94 11.64 -4.45
CA THR A 239 -3.27 11.48 -5.06
C THR A 239 -4.25 11.08 -3.98
N VAL A 240 -5.08 12.02 -3.54
CA VAL A 240 -6.14 11.77 -2.57
C VAL A 240 -7.39 11.27 -3.30
N VAL A 241 -7.97 10.17 -2.82
CA VAL A 241 -9.13 9.51 -3.44
C VAL A 241 -10.23 9.33 -2.40
N PHE A 242 -11.38 9.94 -2.64
CA PHE A 242 -12.55 9.82 -1.76
C PHE A 242 -13.71 9.08 -2.46
N PRO A 243 -14.53 8.32 -1.71
CA PRO A 243 -15.87 8.03 -2.17
C PRO A 243 -16.65 9.35 -2.30
N VAL A 244 -17.59 9.42 -3.24
CA VAL A 244 -18.35 10.67 -3.47
C VAL A 244 -19.05 11.18 -2.20
N ALA A 245 -19.44 10.28 -1.31
CA ALA A 245 -20.11 10.62 -0.05
C ALA A 245 -19.15 11.19 1.02
N GLN A 246 -17.83 11.12 0.83
CA GLN A 246 -16.84 11.58 1.81
C GLN A 246 -16.10 12.81 1.30
N SER A 247 -15.93 13.84 2.14
CA SER A 247 -15.20 15.07 1.79
C SER A 247 -14.04 15.40 2.74
N ALA A 248 -13.98 14.74 3.90
CA ALA A 248 -12.90 14.86 4.89
C ALA A 248 -12.80 13.57 5.72
N ALA A 249 -11.78 13.43 6.55
CA ALA A 249 -11.60 12.25 7.40
C ALA A 249 -12.81 11.96 8.31
N THR A 250 -13.52 13.03 8.74
CA THR A 250 -14.69 12.94 9.63
C THR A 250 -16.00 13.40 8.99
N MET A 251 -15.98 13.81 7.73
CA MET A 251 -17.18 14.33 7.05
C MET A 251 -17.64 13.36 5.99
N VAL A 252 -18.72 12.65 6.27
CA VAL A 252 -19.34 11.65 5.40
C VAL A 252 -20.83 11.91 5.33
N ALA A 253 -21.37 12.09 4.13
CA ALA A 253 -22.80 12.13 3.89
C ALA A 253 -23.36 10.69 3.90
N ARG A 254 -24.30 10.43 4.79
CA ARG A 254 -24.97 9.12 4.90
C ARG A 254 -26.43 9.26 4.59
N THR A 255 -26.94 8.37 3.75
CA THR A 255 -28.39 8.24 3.56
C THR A 255 -28.97 7.54 4.78
N SER A 256 -30.07 8.08 5.31
CA SER A 256 -30.84 7.36 6.33
C SER A 256 -31.27 5.99 5.81
N PRO A 257 -31.25 4.94 6.64
CA PRO A 257 -31.74 3.62 6.27
C PRO A 257 -33.22 3.64 5.92
#